data_ca2c4dcc9c8cac716f94a3b3c6c5be1b
#
_entry.id   ca2c4dcc9c8cac716f94a3b3c6c5be1b
#
_cell.length_a   1.000
_cell.length_b   1.000
_cell.length_c   1.000
_cell.angle_alpha   90.00
_cell.angle_beta   90.00
_cell.angle_gamma   90.00
#
_symmetry.space_group_name_H-M   'P 1'
#
loop_
_entity.id
_entity.type
_entity.pdbx_description
1 polymer ?
#
loop_
_entity_poly.entity_id
_entity_poly.type
_entity_poly.pdbx_seq_one_letter_code
_entity_poly.pdbx_strand_id
1 'polypeptide(L)'
;MSNMLEKARKYETEKIAATDPQTKPLFHVSAPTGWINDPNGFSFYDGQIHLFYQYHPYNREWGPMHWGHSVTCDMIQWEQLPAALAPDEEYDKAGCFSGSAIEADGKHVLVYTGVTRIKQPDGSEQDRQNQCIAFGDGKDYQKYDKNPVMTGEMLPEGCNRVDFRDPKIWKENDTYYMIVGNKNENQIGQVVLCSSKNLTDWKFETILASNESGKIGTMWECPDFFQLGSKRVLICSPQDMKAQKYEFHNGHNSVYFLGDYDEKTHTFVKELPHALDYGMDFYAPQTTELPDGRRIMIAWMKSWDACVIPNSQVWQGMMTLPRELELKDGKIWQTPVREIEKYHKNPCRYDHAEINQETTLCGIEGRTIDLTVLLEEDEFQTFSMKLAANKEYETSFTYHKAENMLEIDRTYCGVTKDVVCVRKLKISNPEGLKKMRFILDRQSIELFLNDGEQVATTAICTPLEAQKIYFYSDKKIHINVEKYGIVKL
;
A
#
# COMPACT_ATOMS: atom_id res chain seq x y z
N MET A 1 -20.10 0.04 -23.27
CA MET A 1 -19.67 -0.86 -22.18
C MET A 1 -19.56 -2.27 -22.76
N SER A 2 -18.48 -2.98 -22.50
CA SER A 2 -18.30 -4.35 -23.00
C SER A 2 -19.15 -5.35 -22.20
N ASN A 3 -19.44 -6.50 -22.81
CA ASN A 3 -20.15 -7.59 -22.11
C ASN A 3 -19.40 -8.10 -20.88
N MET A 4 -18.05 -8.04 -20.86
CA MET A 4 -17.26 -8.49 -19.72
C MET A 4 -17.35 -7.50 -18.56
N LEU A 5 -17.28 -6.20 -18.83
CA LEU A 5 -17.44 -5.18 -17.80
C LEU A 5 -18.86 -5.17 -17.21
N GLU A 6 -19.88 -5.32 -18.07
CA GLU A 6 -21.27 -5.44 -17.60
C GLU A 6 -21.48 -6.67 -16.71
N LYS A 7 -20.90 -7.81 -17.11
CA LYS A 7 -20.94 -9.05 -16.30
C LYS A 7 -20.27 -8.86 -14.95
N ALA A 8 -19.10 -8.19 -14.90
CA ALA A 8 -18.40 -7.92 -13.64
C ALA A 8 -19.25 -7.04 -12.72
N ARG A 9 -19.78 -5.92 -13.23
CA ARG A 9 -20.65 -4.99 -12.49
C ARG A 9 -21.93 -5.66 -11.94
N LYS A 10 -22.55 -6.52 -12.72
CA LYS A 10 -23.70 -7.29 -12.25
C LYS A 10 -23.32 -8.27 -11.13
N TYR A 11 -22.24 -9.03 -11.32
CA TYR A 11 -21.77 -9.99 -10.34
C TYR A 11 -21.40 -9.32 -9.01
N GLU A 12 -20.64 -8.24 -9.04
CA GLU A 12 -20.26 -7.52 -7.81
C GLU A 12 -21.49 -6.97 -7.07
N THR A 13 -22.47 -6.40 -7.79
CA THR A 13 -23.72 -5.91 -7.19
C THR A 13 -24.47 -7.01 -6.44
N GLU A 14 -24.61 -8.18 -7.07
CA GLU A 14 -25.29 -9.34 -6.46
C GLU A 14 -24.52 -9.85 -5.23
N LYS A 15 -23.19 -9.93 -5.29
CA LYS A 15 -22.36 -10.46 -4.19
C LYS A 15 -22.18 -9.49 -3.03
N ILE A 16 -22.05 -8.19 -3.30
CA ILE A 16 -21.99 -7.17 -2.26
C ILE A 16 -23.27 -7.20 -1.42
N ALA A 17 -24.45 -7.28 -2.06
CA ALA A 17 -25.73 -7.33 -1.36
C ALA A 17 -25.88 -8.58 -0.46
N ALA A 18 -25.17 -9.67 -0.77
CA ALA A 18 -25.16 -10.92 -0.01
C ALA A 18 -24.06 -11.01 1.06
N THR A 19 -23.14 -10.03 1.13
CA THR A 19 -22.00 -10.05 2.06
C THR A 19 -22.37 -9.38 3.37
N ASP A 20 -22.10 -10.04 4.51
CA ASP A 20 -22.27 -9.43 5.83
C ASP A 20 -21.24 -8.29 6.03
N PRO A 21 -21.67 -7.03 6.22
CA PRO A 21 -20.78 -5.91 6.44
C PRO A 21 -19.90 -6.04 7.69
N GLN A 22 -20.29 -6.87 8.66
CA GLN A 22 -19.48 -7.11 9.88
C GLN A 22 -18.18 -7.85 9.57
N THR A 23 -18.11 -8.56 8.45
CA THR A 23 -16.91 -9.28 8.01
C THR A 23 -15.88 -8.38 7.33
N LYS A 24 -16.22 -7.13 7.08
CA LYS A 24 -15.38 -6.12 6.39
C LYS A 24 -14.69 -5.20 7.40
N PRO A 25 -13.54 -4.60 7.03
CA PRO A 25 -12.99 -3.46 7.76
C PRO A 25 -14.03 -2.34 7.91
N LEU A 26 -13.91 -1.56 8.98
CA LEU A 26 -14.82 -0.44 9.19
C LEU A 26 -14.50 0.74 8.27
N PHE A 27 -13.23 1.10 8.14
CA PHE A 27 -12.79 2.30 7.42
C PHE A 27 -11.67 2.05 6.39
N HIS A 28 -11.10 0.85 6.32
CA HIS A 28 -10.17 0.50 5.24
C HIS A 28 -10.94 0.04 3.99
N VAL A 29 -10.44 0.38 2.82
CA VAL A 29 -10.95 -0.20 1.57
C VAL A 29 -10.59 -1.68 1.52
N SER A 30 -11.58 -2.52 1.25
CA SER A 30 -11.39 -3.96 1.06
C SER A 30 -12.06 -4.42 -0.22
N ALA A 31 -11.69 -5.61 -0.71
CA ALA A 31 -12.34 -6.17 -1.88
C ALA A 31 -13.87 -6.15 -1.73
N PRO A 32 -14.63 -5.59 -2.68
CA PRO A 32 -16.10 -5.65 -2.63
C PRO A 32 -16.59 -7.08 -2.56
N THR A 33 -16.00 -7.94 -3.39
CA THR A 33 -16.09 -9.41 -3.43
C THR A 33 -14.82 -9.90 -4.09
N GLY A 34 -14.51 -11.18 -4.02
CA GLY A 34 -13.37 -11.77 -4.69
C GLY A 34 -12.03 -11.24 -4.16
N TRP A 35 -11.14 -10.79 -5.03
CA TRP A 35 -9.76 -10.43 -4.72
C TRP A 35 -9.44 -8.99 -5.08
N ILE A 36 -8.65 -8.29 -4.24
CA ILE A 36 -7.91 -7.08 -4.62
C ILE A 36 -6.44 -7.19 -4.21
N ASN A 37 -5.57 -6.53 -4.98
CA ASN A 37 -4.18 -6.26 -4.63
C ASN A 37 -3.86 -4.77 -4.88
N ASP A 38 -2.86 -4.41 -5.63
CA ASP A 38 -2.29 -3.07 -5.76
C ASP A 38 -3.32 -1.95 -5.88
N PRO A 39 -3.17 -0.84 -5.14
CA PRO A 39 -3.88 0.40 -5.43
C PRO A 39 -3.46 0.92 -6.81
N ASN A 40 -4.43 1.41 -7.56
CA ASN A 40 -4.26 1.95 -8.91
C ASN A 40 -4.94 3.30 -9.03
N GLY A 41 -4.49 4.12 -9.94
CA GLY A 41 -5.18 5.35 -10.30
C GLY A 41 -5.50 6.27 -9.11
N PHE A 42 -4.72 6.20 -8.03
CA PHE A 42 -4.93 7.01 -6.83
C PHE A 42 -4.73 8.48 -7.19
N SER A 43 -5.81 9.26 -7.19
CA SER A 43 -5.84 10.60 -7.79
C SER A 43 -6.96 11.47 -7.22
N PHE A 44 -6.82 12.78 -7.37
CA PHE A 44 -7.89 13.73 -7.11
C PHE A 44 -8.52 14.15 -8.45
N TYR A 45 -9.83 14.02 -8.58
CA TYR A 45 -10.57 14.40 -9.77
C TYR A 45 -12.01 14.80 -9.41
N ASP A 46 -12.53 15.85 -10.02
CA ASP A 46 -13.90 16.38 -9.82
C ASP A 46 -14.34 16.51 -8.36
N GLY A 47 -13.43 17.03 -7.51
CA GLY A 47 -13.71 17.26 -6.08
C GLY A 47 -13.66 16.02 -5.19
N GLN A 48 -13.33 14.85 -5.72
CA GLN A 48 -13.22 13.59 -4.99
C GLN A 48 -11.83 12.96 -5.12
N ILE A 49 -11.48 12.14 -4.16
CA ILE A 49 -10.31 11.28 -4.21
C ILE A 49 -10.76 9.93 -4.74
N HIS A 50 -10.16 9.52 -5.85
CA HIS A 50 -10.42 8.25 -6.52
C HIS A 50 -9.34 7.25 -6.19
N LEU A 51 -9.76 6.04 -5.88
CA LEU A 51 -8.89 4.88 -5.69
C LEU A 51 -9.42 3.74 -6.56
N PHE A 52 -8.62 3.35 -7.52
CA PHE A 52 -8.82 2.09 -8.23
C PHE A 52 -7.93 1.03 -7.60
N TYR A 53 -8.16 -0.22 -7.94
CA TYR A 53 -7.33 -1.32 -7.48
C TYR A 53 -7.42 -2.50 -8.43
N GLN A 54 -6.37 -3.31 -8.44
CA GLN A 54 -6.38 -4.61 -9.09
C GLN A 54 -7.52 -5.44 -8.52
N TYR A 55 -8.39 -6.01 -9.38
CA TYR A 55 -9.64 -6.61 -8.95
C TYR A 55 -9.99 -7.87 -9.73
N HIS A 56 -10.17 -8.98 -9.04
CA HIS A 56 -10.77 -10.18 -9.59
C HIS A 56 -12.12 -10.45 -8.91
N PRO A 57 -13.26 -10.06 -9.52
CA PRO A 57 -14.57 -10.10 -8.85
C PRO A 57 -15.07 -11.50 -8.54
N TYR A 58 -14.66 -12.50 -9.32
CA TYR A 58 -15.29 -13.83 -9.33
C TYR A 58 -14.67 -14.83 -8.35
N ASN A 59 -13.46 -14.61 -7.89
CA ASN A 59 -12.74 -15.52 -7.00
C ASN A 59 -11.89 -14.72 -6.01
N ARG A 60 -11.66 -15.27 -4.82
CA ARG A 60 -10.76 -14.72 -3.79
C ARG A 60 -9.28 -14.98 -4.07
N GLU A 61 -8.93 -15.52 -5.21
CA GLU A 61 -7.57 -15.72 -5.67
C GLU A 61 -7.27 -14.77 -6.83
N TRP A 62 -6.00 -14.47 -7.01
CA TRP A 62 -5.54 -13.70 -8.16
C TRP A 62 -5.98 -14.38 -9.47
N GLY A 63 -6.42 -13.61 -10.43
CA GLY A 63 -6.91 -14.10 -11.72
C GLY A 63 -6.90 -13.02 -12.79
N PRO A 64 -7.69 -13.13 -13.87
CA PRO A 64 -7.76 -12.07 -14.87
C PRO A 64 -8.23 -10.75 -14.26
N MET A 65 -7.27 -9.81 -14.14
CA MET A 65 -7.48 -8.56 -13.40
C MET A 65 -8.41 -7.60 -14.15
N HIS A 66 -9.36 -7.08 -13.40
CA HIS A 66 -10.16 -5.90 -13.68
C HIS A 66 -9.59 -4.72 -12.87
N TRP A 67 -10.13 -3.54 -13.04
CA TRP A 67 -9.98 -2.45 -12.08
C TRP A 67 -11.29 -2.24 -11.33
N GLY A 68 -11.26 -2.45 -10.01
CA GLY A 68 -12.31 -1.99 -9.10
C GLY A 68 -12.13 -0.50 -8.82
N HIS A 69 -13.14 0.14 -8.22
CA HIS A 69 -13.17 1.58 -8.04
C HIS A 69 -13.86 1.97 -6.74
N SER A 70 -13.28 2.89 -6.00
CA SER A 70 -13.87 3.55 -4.83
C SER A 70 -13.54 5.03 -4.83
N VAL A 71 -14.42 5.84 -4.25
CA VAL A 71 -14.22 7.29 -4.10
C VAL A 71 -14.46 7.74 -2.68
N THR A 72 -13.89 8.89 -2.34
CA THR A 72 -14.09 9.51 -1.03
C THR A 72 -13.86 11.01 -1.08
N CYS A 73 -14.46 11.73 -0.12
CA CYS A 73 -14.18 13.15 0.13
C CYS A 73 -13.26 13.36 1.35
N ASP A 74 -12.98 12.32 2.14
CA ASP A 74 -12.29 12.45 3.42
C ASP A 74 -11.31 11.30 3.74
N MET A 75 -11.12 10.36 2.82
CA MET A 75 -10.20 9.22 2.93
C MET A 75 -10.52 8.21 4.07
N ILE A 76 -11.65 8.37 4.75
CA ILE A 76 -12.13 7.49 5.82
C ILE A 76 -13.44 6.81 5.41
N GLN A 77 -14.37 7.58 4.85
CA GLN A 77 -15.60 7.02 4.29
C GLN A 77 -15.45 6.84 2.79
N TRP A 78 -15.40 5.59 2.37
CA TRP A 78 -15.27 5.21 0.97
C TRP A 78 -16.60 4.74 0.40
N GLU A 79 -16.95 5.27 -0.75
CA GLU A 79 -18.06 4.80 -1.57
C GLU A 79 -17.53 3.86 -2.64
N GLN A 80 -18.11 2.66 -2.71
CA GLN A 80 -17.80 1.70 -3.77
C GLN A 80 -18.52 2.10 -5.05
N LEU A 81 -17.77 2.32 -6.11
CA LEU A 81 -18.29 2.50 -7.47
C LEU A 81 -18.20 1.18 -8.26
N PRO A 82 -18.96 1.06 -9.37
CA PRO A 82 -18.84 -0.10 -10.24
C PRO A 82 -17.44 -0.26 -10.84
N ALA A 83 -17.02 -1.48 -11.11
CA ALA A 83 -15.74 -1.78 -11.76
C ALA A 83 -15.50 -0.87 -13.00
N ALA A 84 -14.31 -0.29 -13.09
CA ALA A 84 -13.95 0.69 -14.12
C ALA A 84 -13.46 0.05 -15.41
N LEU A 85 -12.64 -1.02 -15.33
CA LEU A 85 -12.06 -1.72 -16.48
C LEU A 85 -12.25 -3.23 -16.34
N ALA A 86 -12.42 -3.91 -17.47
CA ALA A 86 -12.40 -5.35 -17.61
C ALA A 86 -11.39 -5.77 -18.69
N PRO A 87 -10.82 -6.99 -18.66
CA PRO A 87 -9.88 -7.48 -19.66
C PRO A 87 -10.61 -7.97 -20.92
N ASP A 88 -11.13 -7.04 -21.70
CA ASP A 88 -12.10 -7.26 -22.79
C ASP A 88 -11.57 -6.95 -24.19
N GLU A 89 -10.29 -6.55 -24.29
CA GLU A 89 -9.63 -6.25 -25.56
C GLU A 89 -8.46 -7.22 -25.84
N GLU A 90 -8.08 -7.40 -27.10
CA GLU A 90 -6.99 -8.32 -27.47
C GLU A 90 -5.66 -8.00 -26.79
N TYR A 91 -5.39 -6.72 -26.52
CA TYR A 91 -4.16 -6.26 -25.89
C TYR A 91 -4.17 -6.37 -24.35
N ASP A 92 -5.32 -6.69 -23.73
CA ASP A 92 -5.43 -6.83 -22.28
C ASP A 92 -6.23 -8.06 -21.83
N LYS A 93 -6.50 -9.00 -22.72
CA LYS A 93 -7.33 -10.17 -22.43
C LYS A 93 -6.80 -11.10 -21.32
N ALA A 94 -5.53 -11.00 -20.93
CA ALA A 94 -4.97 -11.71 -19.81
C ALA A 94 -5.06 -10.88 -18.49
N GLY A 95 -5.36 -9.59 -18.57
CA GLY A 95 -5.58 -8.72 -17.42
C GLY A 95 -5.34 -7.25 -17.72
N CYS A 96 -6.12 -6.39 -17.05
CA CYS A 96 -5.80 -4.98 -16.87
C CYS A 96 -4.95 -4.86 -15.61
N PHE A 97 -3.61 -4.84 -15.77
CA PHE A 97 -2.68 -4.78 -14.65
C PHE A 97 -2.52 -3.35 -14.11
N SER A 98 -1.68 -3.19 -13.12
CA SER A 98 -1.54 -1.95 -12.36
C SER A 98 -1.17 -0.75 -13.21
N GLY A 99 -1.48 0.43 -12.66
CA GLY A 99 -1.24 1.71 -13.30
C GLY A 99 -1.77 2.88 -12.47
N SER A 100 -1.85 4.06 -13.08
CA SER A 100 -2.16 5.31 -12.41
C SER A 100 -3.24 6.11 -13.15
N ALA A 101 -3.58 7.29 -12.63
CA ALA A 101 -4.53 8.19 -13.26
C ALA A 101 -4.05 9.64 -13.20
N ILE A 102 -4.57 10.45 -14.10
CA ILE A 102 -4.33 11.90 -14.18
C ILE A 102 -5.56 12.61 -14.72
N GLU A 103 -5.75 13.85 -14.31
CA GLU A 103 -6.66 14.75 -15.00
C GLU A 103 -5.97 15.37 -16.23
N ALA A 104 -6.61 15.29 -17.38
CA ALA A 104 -6.15 15.92 -18.61
C ALA A 104 -7.34 16.39 -19.44
N ASP A 105 -7.35 17.68 -19.82
CA ASP A 105 -8.37 18.31 -20.66
C ASP A 105 -9.82 18.08 -20.14
N GLY A 106 -9.96 18.14 -18.80
CA GLY A 106 -11.25 17.95 -18.11
C GLY A 106 -11.74 16.50 -18.09
N LYS A 107 -10.89 15.54 -18.46
CA LYS A 107 -11.19 14.10 -18.36
C LYS A 107 -10.32 13.43 -17.31
N HIS A 108 -10.86 12.41 -16.68
CA HIS A 108 -10.07 11.49 -15.86
C HIS A 108 -9.46 10.42 -16.76
N VAL A 109 -8.15 10.39 -16.84
CA VAL A 109 -7.40 9.49 -17.74
C VAL A 109 -6.73 8.41 -16.93
N LEU A 110 -7.09 7.16 -17.17
CA LEU A 110 -6.42 5.99 -16.58
C LEU A 110 -5.31 5.54 -17.52
N VAL A 111 -4.14 5.27 -16.94
CA VAL A 111 -2.98 4.70 -17.65
C VAL A 111 -2.66 3.38 -16.95
N TYR A 112 -2.72 2.26 -17.67
CA TYR A 112 -2.63 0.93 -17.12
C TYR A 112 -1.81 -0.02 -17.99
N THR A 113 -1.40 -1.14 -17.44
CA THR A 113 -0.71 -2.19 -18.19
C THR A 113 -1.72 -3.19 -18.76
N GLY A 114 -1.90 -3.21 -20.06
CA GLY A 114 -2.64 -4.28 -20.74
C GLY A 114 -1.76 -5.50 -20.93
N VAL A 115 -2.25 -6.67 -20.53
CA VAL A 115 -1.51 -7.93 -20.63
C VAL A 115 -2.20 -8.88 -21.60
N THR A 116 -1.42 -9.42 -22.53
CA THR A 116 -1.83 -10.52 -23.42
C THR A 116 -0.81 -11.65 -23.32
N ARG A 117 -1.21 -12.86 -23.72
CA ARG A 117 -0.33 -14.04 -23.76
C ARG A 117 -0.03 -14.43 -25.21
N ILE A 118 1.24 -14.62 -25.47
CA ILE A 118 1.73 -15.02 -26.79
C ILE A 118 2.28 -16.44 -26.68
N LYS A 119 1.77 -17.33 -27.54
CA LYS A 119 2.31 -18.69 -27.65
C LYS A 119 3.70 -18.64 -28.30
N GLN A 120 4.64 -19.27 -27.67
CA GLN A 120 6.00 -19.43 -28.14
C GLN A 120 6.11 -20.67 -29.05
N PRO A 121 7.17 -20.77 -29.88
CA PRO A 121 7.37 -21.92 -30.75
C PRO A 121 7.49 -23.27 -30.04
N ASP A 122 7.90 -23.28 -28.77
CA ASP A 122 8.00 -24.47 -27.92
C ASP A 122 6.68 -24.85 -27.26
N GLY A 123 5.58 -24.10 -27.54
CA GLY A 123 4.25 -24.30 -26.97
C GLY A 123 4.01 -23.65 -25.63
N SER A 124 5.00 -23.03 -25.00
CA SER A 124 4.84 -22.22 -23.79
C SER A 124 4.07 -20.93 -24.09
N GLU A 125 3.52 -20.32 -23.05
CA GLU A 125 2.90 -18.99 -23.13
C GLU A 125 3.78 -17.97 -22.42
N GLN A 126 3.95 -16.81 -23.04
CA GLN A 126 4.70 -15.68 -22.47
C GLN A 126 3.77 -14.48 -22.39
N ASP A 127 3.71 -13.85 -21.23
CA ASP A 127 2.98 -12.61 -21.05
C ASP A 127 3.67 -11.50 -21.85
N ARG A 128 2.86 -10.60 -22.44
CA ARG A 128 3.31 -9.36 -23.05
C ARG A 128 2.60 -8.21 -22.37
N GLN A 129 3.37 -7.30 -21.81
CA GLN A 129 2.92 -6.17 -21.03
C GLN A 129 3.14 -4.89 -21.82
N ASN A 130 2.06 -4.13 -22.04
CA ASN A 130 2.07 -2.88 -22.80
C ASN A 130 1.28 -1.81 -22.07
N GLN A 131 1.63 -0.53 -22.27
CA GLN A 131 0.92 0.55 -21.63
C GLN A 131 -0.29 0.97 -22.47
N CYS A 132 -1.42 1.10 -21.80
CA CYS A 132 -2.72 1.40 -22.36
C CYS A 132 -3.34 2.59 -21.64
N ILE A 133 -4.28 3.27 -22.29
CA ILE A 133 -5.02 4.39 -21.70
C ILE A 133 -6.54 4.21 -21.86
N ALA A 134 -7.27 4.78 -20.90
CA ALA A 134 -8.72 4.91 -20.99
C ALA A 134 -9.12 6.32 -20.51
N PHE A 135 -10.12 6.90 -21.16
CA PHE A 135 -10.65 8.23 -20.85
C PHE A 135 -12.02 8.09 -20.18
N GLY A 136 -12.27 8.87 -19.14
CA GLY A 136 -13.54 8.82 -18.41
C GLY A 136 -13.94 10.13 -17.77
N ASP A 137 -15.03 10.05 -17.03
CA ASP A 137 -15.67 11.15 -16.32
C ASP A 137 -15.63 10.99 -14.78
N GLY A 138 -14.78 10.08 -14.30
CA GLY A 138 -14.72 9.73 -12.88
C GLY A 138 -15.60 8.55 -12.50
N LYS A 139 -16.44 8.05 -13.38
CA LYS A 139 -17.33 6.91 -13.12
C LYS A 139 -17.27 5.86 -14.24
N ASP A 140 -17.41 6.27 -15.48
CA ASP A 140 -17.36 5.43 -16.64
C ASP A 140 -16.14 5.74 -17.50
N TYR A 141 -15.50 4.71 -18.05
CA TYR A 141 -14.25 4.80 -18.81
C TYR A 141 -14.38 4.10 -20.14
N GLN A 142 -13.80 4.72 -21.17
CA GLN A 142 -13.68 4.17 -22.51
C GLN A 142 -12.20 3.99 -22.85
N LYS A 143 -11.80 2.77 -23.16
CA LYS A 143 -10.46 2.44 -23.63
C LYS A 143 -10.18 3.16 -24.96
N TYR A 144 -8.95 3.60 -25.14
CA TYR A 144 -8.54 4.26 -26.37
C TYR A 144 -8.47 3.27 -27.53
N ASP A 145 -9.09 3.60 -28.65
CA ASP A 145 -9.25 2.69 -29.81
C ASP A 145 -7.92 2.23 -30.42
N LYS A 146 -6.83 3.01 -30.21
CA LYS A 146 -5.50 2.70 -30.73
C LYS A 146 -4.53 2.20 -29.65
N ASN A 147 -5.03 1.65 -28.55
CA ASN A 147 -4.18 0.96 -27.58
C ASN A 147 -3.49 -0.26 -28.22
N PRO A 148 -2.29 -0.64 -27.74
CA PRO A 148 -1.50 0.02 -26.70
C PRO A 148 -0.80 1.29 -27.20
N VAL A 149 -0.61 2.28 -26.31
CA VAL A 149 0.06 3.54 -26.63
C VAL A 149 1.59 3.44 -26.49
N MET A 150 2.09 2.46 -25.73
CA MET A 150 3.51 2.16 -25.62
C MET A 150 3.75 0.67 -25.40
N THR A 151 4.72 0.12 -26.13
CA THR A 151 5.07 -1.30 -26.11
C THR A 151 6.53 -1.51 -25.77
N GLY A 152 6.89 -2.73 -25.34
CA GLY A 152 8.28 -3.08 -25.06
C GLY A 152 9.23 -2.96 -26.24
N GLU A 153 8.71 -3.01 -27.49
CA GLU A 153 9.51 -2.81 -28.71
C GLU A 153 10.02 -1.37 -28.87
N MET A 154 9.41 -0.42 -28.18
CA MET A 154 9.82 1.00 -28.18
C MET A 154 10.98 1.25 -27.20
N LEU A 155 11.31 0.28 -26.36
CA LEU A 155 12.43 0.36 -25.44
C LEU A 155 13.77 0.09 -26.14
N PRO A 156 14.88 0.70 -25.67
CA PRO A 156 16.19 0.45 -26.23
C PRO A 156 16.68 -0.99 -25.97
N GLU A 157 17.72 -1.38 -26.65
CA GLU A 157 18.45 -2.62 -26.41
C GLU A 157 18.90 -2.69 -24.94
N GLY A 158 18.88 -3.89 -24.33
CA GLY A 158 19.20 -4.11 -22.94
C GLY A 158 18.02 -4.00 -21.96
N CYS A 159 16.90 -3.40 -22.38
CA CYS A 159 15.66 -3.45 -21.59
C CYS A 159 14.86 -4.73 -21.88
N ASN A 160 14.25 -5.29 -20.83
CA ASN A 160 13.32 -6.39 -21.01
C ASN A 160 12.04 -5.90 -21.70
N ARG A 161 11.66 -6.56 -22.78
CA ARG A 161 10.48 -6.17 -23.60
C ARG A 161 9.18 -6.81 -23.13
N VAL A 162 9.27 -7.75 -22.17
CA VAL A 162 8.12 -8.47 -21.63
C VAL A 162 7.72 -7.89 -20.27
N ASP A 163 8.67 -7.79 -19.35
CA ASP A 163 8.47 -7.19 -18.03
C ASP A 163 8.55 -5.66 -18.15
N PHE A 164 7.39 -5.06 -18.43
CA PHE A 164 7.23 -3.61 -18.66
C PHE A 164 5.86 -3.19 -18.19
N ARG A 165 5.72 -2.85 -16.88
CA ARG A 165 4.42 -2.67 -16.21
C ARG A 165 4.38 -1.58 -15.16
N ASP A 166 3.17 -1.29 -14.70
CA ASP A 166 2.83 -0.41 -13.59
C ASP A 166 3.18 1.06 -13.87
N PRO A 167 2.59 1.67 -14.91
CA PRO A 167 2.87 3.05 -15.28
C PRO A 167 2.39 4.04 -14.21
N LYS A 168 3.28 4.95 -13.80
CA LYS A 168 2.93 6.13 -13.01
C LYS A 168 3.10 7.37 -13.86
N ILE A 169 2.01 8.11 -14.05
CA ILE A 169 1.96 9.31 -14.90
C ILE A 169 1.91 10.58 -14.04
N TRP A 170 2.56 11.63 -14.54
CA TRP A 170 2.36 13.02 -14.07
C TRP A 170 2.51 14.00 -15.23
N LYS A 171 2.12 15.24 -15.01
CA LYS A 171 2.32 16.33 -15.96
C LYS A 171 3.26 17.37 -15.35
N GLU A 172 4.21 17.80 -16.12
CA GLU A 172 5.12 18.89 -15.77
C GLU A 172 5.25 19.85 -16.93
N ASN A 173 4.85 21.10 -16.69
CA ASN A 173 4.66 22.08 -17.79
C ASN A 173 3.71 21.52 -18.87
N ASP A 174 4.10 21.52 -20.12
CA ASP A 174 3.31 21.02 -21.26
C ASP A 174 3.69 19.59 -21.68
N THR A 175 4.29 18.82 -20.78
CA THR A 175 4.74 17.45 -21.06
C THR A 175 4.17 16.49 -20.05
N TYR A 176 3.62 15.39 -20.53
CA TYR A 176 3.29 14.23 -19.71
C TYR A 176 4.52 13.34 -19.61
N TYR A 177 4.81 12.91 -18.41
CA TYR A 177 5.86 11.95 -18.11
C TYR A 177 5.25 10.69 -17.53
N MET A 178 5.88 9.56 -17.79
CA MET A 178 5.47 8.27 -17.28
C MET A 178 6.71 7.47 -16.90
N ILE A 179 6.77 7.01 -15.66
CA ILE A 179 7.73 5.97 -15.28
C ILE A 179 7.05 4.62 -15.30
N VAL A 180 7.80 3.59 -15.66
CA VAL A 180 7.30 2.21 -15.77
C VAL A 180 8.33 1.25 -15.19
N GLY A 181 7.86 0.27 -14.42
CA GLY A 181 8.70 -0.80 -13.90
C GLY A 181 9.24 -1.68 -15.03
N ASN A 182 10.51 -2.02 -14.92
CA ASN A 182 11.22 -2.85 -15.89
C ASN A 182 12.35 -3.62 -15.20
N LYS A 183 12.97 -4.49 -15.93
CA LYS A 183 14.29 -5.07 -15.61
C LYS A 183 15.14 -5.14 -16.87
N ASN A 184 16.43 -5.25 -16.72
CA ASN A 184 17.31 -5.45 -17.86
C ASN A 184 17.47 -6.94 -18.21
N GLU A 185 18.22 -7.25 -19.27
CA GLU A 185 18.48 -8.64 -19.70
C GLU A 185 19.20 -9.50 -18.64
N ASN A 186 19.93 -8.87 -17.71
CA ASN A 186 20.59 -9.53 -16.58
C ASN A 186 19.69 -9.69 -15.34
N GLN A 187 18.37 -9.51 -15.48
CA GLN A 187 17.39 -9.58 -14.39
C GLN A 187 17.60 -8.53 -13.30
N ILE A 188 18.20 -7.39 -13.63
CA ILE A 188 18.40 -6.26 -12.72
C ILE A 188 17.20 -5.33 -12.83
N GLY A 189 16.51 -5.10 -11.72
CA GLY A 189 15.36 -4.19 -11.62
C GLY A 189 15.75 -2.76 -11.98
N GLN A 190 14.90 -2.10 -12.76
CA GLN A 190 15.08 -0.72 -13.20
C GLN A 190 13.72 -0.04 -13.41
N VAL A 191 13.74 1.27 -13.50
CA VAL A 191 12.61 2.12 -13.84
C VAL A 191 12.95 2.91 -15.08
N VAL A 192 12.10 2.83 -16.10
CA VAL A 192 12.25 3.60 -17.33
C VAL A 192 11.39 4.86 -17.28
N LEU A 193 11.89 5.95 -17.84
CA LEU A 193 11.19 7.22 -18.00
C LEU A 193 10.78 7.41 -19.46
N CYS A 194 9.53 7.78 -19.66
CA CYS A 194 8.93 8.07 -20.97
C CYS A 194 8.26 9.44 -20.94
N SER A 195 8.11 10.07 -22.08
CA SER A 195 7.41 11.34 -22.22
C SER A 195 6.44 11.36 -23.40
N SER A 196 5.44 12.24 -23.29
CA SER A 196 4.45 12.51 -24.35
C SER A 196 3.94 13.94 -24.29
N LYS A 197 3.52 14.49 -25.43
CA LYS A 197 2.84 15.80 -25.49
C LYS A 197 1.31 15.69 -25.53
N ASN A 198 0.79 14.48 -25.74
CA ASN A 198 -0.65 14.28 -26.02
C ASN A 198 -1.24 13.00 -25.42
N LEU A 199 -0.52 12.31 -24.53
CA LEU A 199 -0.91 11.04 -23.88
C LEU A 199 -0.94 9.80 -24.80
N THR A 200 -0.88 9.98 -26.13
CA THR A 200 -1.00 8.87 -27.10
C THR A 200 0.30 8.53 -27.79
N ASP A 201 1.17 9.52 -27.99
CA ASP A 201 2.46 9.37 -28.67
C ASP A 201 3.59 9.45 -27.64
N TRP A 202 4.02 8.30 -27.17
CA TRP A 202 5.05 8.16 -26.15
C TRP A 202 6.41 7.89 -26.76
N LYS A 203 7.46 8.37 -26.10
CA LYS A 203 8.84 8.06 -26.42
C LYS A 203 9.62 7.72 -25.14
N PHE A 204 10.56 6.82 -25.26
CA PHE A 204 11.56 6.55 -24.23
C PHE A 204 12.49 7.76 -24.08
N GLU A 205 12.78 8.16 -22.83
CA GLU A 205 13.74 9.22 -22.51
C GLU A 205 15.04 8.63 -21.93
N THR A 206 14.93 7.88 -20.83
CA THR A 206 16.08 7.31 -20.14
C THR A 206 15.70 6.16 -19.21
N ILE A 207 16.68 5.44 -18.71
CA ILE A 207 16.57 4.62 -17.52
C ILE A 207 16.76 5.55 -16.30
N LEU A 208 15.67 5.85 -15.60
CA LEU A 208 15.66 6.81 -14.49
C LEU A 208 16.48 6.30 -13.29
N ALA A 209 16.37 5.03 -12.99
CA ALA A 209 17.06 4.37 -11.88
C ALA A 209 17.21 2.88 -12.15
N SER A 210 18.24 2.27 -11.57
CA SER A 210 18.46 0.82 -11.63
C SER A 210 19.06 0.28 -10.33
N ASN A 211 18.99 -1.04 -10.15
CA ASN A 211 19.53 -1.78 -9.01
C ASN A 211 21.02 -2.13 -9.25
N GLU A 212 21.87 -1.14 -9.36
CA GLU A 212 23.31 -1.35 -9.65
C GLU A 212 24.00 -2.22 -8.59
N SER A 213 23.52 -2.19 -7.35
CA SER A 213 24.07 -2.99 -6.26
C SER A 213 23.72 -4.48 -6.36
N GLY A 214 22.68 -4.83 -7.13
CA GLY A 214 22.09 -6.17 -7.17
C GLY A 214 21.39 -6.60 -5.88
N LYS A 215 21.24 -5.70 -4.89
CA LYS A 215 20.72 -6.04 -3.55
C LYS A 215 19.23 -5.73 -3.37
N ILE A 216 18.64 -4.97 -4.28
CA ILE A 216 17.24 -4.47 -4.17
C ILE A 216 16.36 -5.23 -5.16
N GLY A 217 16.27 -6.54 -4.98
CA GLY A 217 15.37 -7.42 -5.74
C GLY A 217 15.66 -7.51 -7.24
N THR A 218 14.76 -8.16 -7.96
CA THR A 218 14.91 -8.46 -9.40
C THR A 218 14.03 -7.58 -10.27
N MET A 219 12.74 -7.47 -9.97
CA MET A 219 11.78 -6.59 -10.65
C MET A 219 11.38 -5.47 -9.72
N TRP A 220 11.33 -4.24 -10.24
CA TRP A 220 10.83 -3.09 -9.51
C TRP A 220 9.41 -2.77 -9.97
N GLU A 221 8.41 -3.27 -9.23
CA GLU A 221 6.99 -3.06 -9.50
C GLU A 221 6.50 -1.74 -8.92
N CYS A 222 5.37 -1.26 -9.43
CA CYS A 222 4.60 -0.13 -8.92
C CYS A 222 5.47 1.10 -8.61
N PRO A 223 6.30 1.58 -9.57
CA PRO A 223 7.12 2.75 -9.31
C PRO A 223 6.25 4.01 -9.13
N ASP A 224 6.65 4.89 -8.22
CA ASP A 224 6.07 6.23 -8.04
C ASP A 224 7.17 7.27 -7.92
N PHE A 225 7.02 8.42 -8.56
CA PHE A 225 8.07 9.45 -8.61
C PHE A 225 7.48 10.85 -8.43
N PHE A 226 7.85 11.52 -7.34
CA PHE A 226 7.25 12.78 -6.96
C PHE A 226 8.19 13.68 -6.17
N GLN A 227 7.85 14.97 -6.09
CA GLN A 227 8.52 15.91 -5.20
C GLN A 227 7.98 15.79 -3.78
N LEU A 228 8.88 15.77 -2.79
CA LEU A 228 8.54 15.87 -1.37
C LEU A 228 9.53 16.79 -0.66
N GLY A 229 9.07 17.95 -0.24
CA GLY A 229 9.96 18.99 0.29
C GLY A 229 11.05 19.36 -0.72
N SER A 230 12.31 19.25 -0.31
CA SER A 230 13.47 19.59 -1.14
C SER A 230 14.01 18.44 -2.01
N LYS A 231 13.42 17.22 -1.93
CA LYS A 231 13.93 16.05 -2.64
C LYS A 231 12.89 15.46 -3.61
N ARG A 232 13.37 14.82 -4.66
CA ARG A 232 12.57 13.85 -5.42
C ARG A 232 12.60 12.51 -4.70
N VAL A 233 11.48 11.83 -4.73
CA VAL A 233 11.30 10.49 -4.15
C VAL A 233 10.99 9.52 -5.28
N LEU A 234 11.72 8.41 -5.32
CA LEU A 234 11.35 7.24 -6.09
C LEU A 234 10.91 6.14 -5.12
N ILE A 235 9.68 5.70 -5.25
CA ILE A 235 9.17 4.49 -4.58
C ILE A 235 9.19 3.35 -5.59
N CYS A 236 9.46 2.13 -5.15
CA CYS A 236 9.20 0.91 -5.91
C CYS A 236 8.98 -0.28 -4.97
N SER A 237 8.39 -1.32 -5.52
CA SER A 237 8.12 -2.58 -4.80
C SER A 237 8.94 -3.72 -5.41
N PRO A 238 10.18 -3.93 -4.91
CA PRO A 238 11.08 -4.95 -5.44
C PRO A 238 10.61 -6.35 -5.08
N GLN A 239 10.67 -7.26 -6.07
CA GLN A 239 10.49 -8.70 -5.89
C GLN A 239 11.82 -9.39 -5.53
N ASP A 240 11.72 -10.54 -4.87
CA ASP A 240 12.85 -11.44 -4.58
C ASP A 240 14.01 -10.80 -3.81
N MET A 241 13.71 -9.88 -2.91
CA MET A 241 14.74 -9.31 -2.03
C MET A 241 15.27 -10.35 -1.04
N LYS A 242 16.55 -10.22 -0.71
CA LYS A 242 17.15 -10.92 0.42
C LYS A 242 17.16 -10.00 1.64
N ALA A 243 16.93 -10.57 2.81
CA ALA A 243 16.95 -9.84 4.06
C ALA A 243 18.27 -9.09 4.27
N GLN A 244 18.17 -7.83 4.68
CA GLN A 244 19.31 -6.97 4.99
C GLN A 244 19.16 -6.46 6.42
N LYS A 245 19.70 -7.24 7.37
CA LYS A 245 19.54 -6.98 8.81
C LYS A 245 18.06 -6.86 9.18
N TYR A 246 17.65 -5.68 9.69
CA TYR A 246 16.28 -5.39 10.13
C TYR A 246 15.61 -4.31 9.25
N GLU A 247 16.28 -3.86 8.18
CA GLU A 247 15.73 -2.87 7.24
C GLU A 247 14.80 -3.53 6.22
N PHE A 248 15.28 -4.59 5.59
CA PHE A 248 14.53 -5.33 4.57
C PHE A 248 14.40 -6.80 4.95
N HIS A 249 13.31 -7.41 4.54
CA HIS A 249 13.06 -8.84 4.74
C HIS A 249 13.20 -9.64 3.43
N ASN A 250 13.18 -10.96 3.53
CA ASN A 250 13.13 -11.82 2.34
C ASN A 250 11.77 -11.66 1.63
N GLY A 251 11.80 -11.73 0.31
CA GLY A 251 10.61 -11.69 -0.54
C GLY A 251 10.26 -10.29 -1.04
N HIS A 252 9.01 -9.89 -0.93
CA HIS A 252 8.47 -8.68 -1.51
C HIS A 252 8.52 -7.51 -0.51
N ASN A 253 9.17 -6.42 -0.88
CA ASN A 253 9.31 -5.22 -0.05
C ASN A 253 8.77 -3.99 -0.78
N SER A 254 8.55 -2.90 -0.06
CA SER A 254 8.35 -1.58 -0.61
C SER A 254 9.44 -0.66 -0.12
N VAL A 255 10.16 -0.05 -1.05
CA VAL A 255 11.33 0.77 -0.77
C VAL A 255 11.18 2.17 -1.34
N TYR A 256 11.87 3.14 -0.74
CA TYR A 256 12.02 4.46 -1.33
C TYR A 256 13.48 4.88 -1.43
N PHE A 257 13.74 5.73 -2.40
CA PHE A 257 15.00 6.44 -2.60
C PHE A 257 14.70 7.94 -2.57
N LEU A 258 15.45 8.68 -1.77
CA LEU A 258 15.55 10.13 -1.91
C LEU A 258 16.61 10.46 -2.96
N GLY A 259 16.53 11.63 -3.56
CA GLY A 259 17.57 12.06 -4.49
C GLY A 259 17.34 13.43 -5.07
N ASP A 260 18.31 13.87 -5.84
CA ASP A 260 18.26 15.11 -6.61
C ASP A 260 17.97 14.77 -8.08
N TYR A 261 17.04 15.49 -8.69
CA TYR A 261 16.62 15.27 -10.06
C TYR A 261 16.86 16.51 -10.93
N ASP A 262 17.57 16.31 -12.02
CA ASP A 262 17.76 17.33 -13.05
C ASP A 262 16.73 17.12 -14.18
N GLU A 263 15.76 18.01 -14.28
CA GLU A 263 14.67 17.96 -15.27
C GLU A 263 15.16 18.11 -16.71
N LYS A 264 16.32 18.75 -16.93
CA LYS A 264 16.84 18.98 -18.30
C LYS A 264 17.52 17.75 -18.86
N THR A 265 18.22 17.02 -18.02
CA THR A 265 18.96 15.81 -18.39
C THR A 265 18.23 14.53 -18.03
N HIS A 266 17.14 14.63 -17.28
CA HIS A 266 16.41 13.51 -16.68
C HIS A 266 17.28 12.59 -15.83
N THR A 267 18.28 13.18 -15.16
CA THR A 267 19.19 12.44 -14.30
C THR A 267 18.69 12.46 -12.86
N PHE A 268 18.49 11.28 -12.28
CA PHE A 268 18.14 11.11 -10.88
C PHE A 268 19.33 10.53 -10.09
N VAL A 269 19.93 11.34 -9.23
CA VAL A 269 21.02 10.94 -8.34
C VAL A 269 20.40 10.45 -7.04
N LYS A 270 20.13 9.14 -6.98
CA LYS A 270 19.48 8.50 -5.84
C LYS A 270 20.43 8.26 -4.67
N GLU A 271 19.91 8.44 -3.47
CA GLU A 271 20.55 8.06 -2.21
C GLU A 271 20.37 6.55 -1.92
N LEU A 272 20.75 6.09 -0.74
CA LEU A 272 20.53 4.70 -0.33
C LEU A 272 19.03 4.41 -0.15
N PRO A 273 18.59 3.18 -0.42
CA PRO A 273 17.21 2.79 -0.22
C PRO A 273 16.84 2.65 1.26
N HIS A 274 15.58 2.96 1.59
CA HIS A 274 14.98 2.75 2.89
C HIS A 274 13.65 2.00 2.74
N ALA A 275 13.28 1.25 3.79
CA ALA A 275 11.97 0.62 3.86
C ALA A 275 10.88 1.68 4.07
N LEU A 276 9.75 1.54 3.35
CA LEU A 276 8.56 2.36 3.58
C LEU A 276 7.74 1.87 4.76
N ASP A 277 7.70 0.56 4.99
CA ASP A 277 6.96 -0.06 6.07
C ASP A 277 7.76 -1.25 6.63
N TYR A 278 7.78 -1.40 7.93
CA TYR A 278 8.53 -2.42 8.64
C TYR A 278 7.66 -3.59 9.12
N GLY A 279 6.38 -3.57 8.76
CA GLY A 279 5.44 -4.63 9.11
C GLY A 279 5.50 -5.84 8.19
N MET A 280 4.44 -6.64 8.23
CA MET A 280 4.35 -7.90 7.47
C MET A 280 3.48 -7.77 6.22
N ASP A 281 2.63 -6.73 6.15
CA ASP A 281 1.56 -6.64 5.16
C ASP A 281 1.50 -5.25 4.53
N PHE A 282 2.50 -4.95 3.70
CA PHE A 282 2.57 -3.67 2.97
C PHE A 282 3.27 -3.87 1.63
N TYR A 283 2.57 -3.58 0.52
CA TYR A 283 3.13 -3.70 -0.82
C TYR A 283 2.47 -2.73 -1.81
N ALA A 284 3.16 -2.46 -2.92
CA ALA A 284 2.66 -1.70 -4.08
C ALA A 284 2.06 -0.32 -3.74
N PRO A 285 2.71 0.52 -2.91
CA PRO A 285 2.15 1.82 -2.55
C PRO A 285 2.00 2.74 -3.76
N GLN A 286 0.96 3.57 -3.73
CA GLN A 286 0.75 4.65 -4.68
C GLN A 286 0.48 5.97 -3.94
N THR A 287 0.95 7.09 -4.51
CA THR A 287 0.73 8.40 -3.92
C THR A 287 -0.07 9.33 -4.83
N THR A 288 -0.74 10.30 -4.23
CA THR A 288 -1.35 11.44 -4.92
C THR A 288 -1.10 12.73 -4.16
N GLU A 289 -1.04 13.85 -4.86
CA GLU A 289 -1.03 15.18 -4.26
C GLU A 289 -2.45 15.71 -4.23
N LEU A 290 -2.86 16.20 -3.06
CA LEU A 290 -4.16 16.83 -2.89
C LEU A 290 -4.09 18.33 -3.22
N PRO A 291 -5.23 18.99 -3.51
CA PRO A 291 -5.26 20.43 -3.77
C PRO A 291 -4.74 21.31 -2.63
N ASP A 292 -4.68 20.80 -1.40
CA ASP A 292 -4.10 21.49 -0.24
C ASP A 292 -2.58 21.30 -0.11
N GLY A 293 -1.94 20.63 -1.07
CA GLY A 293 -0.50 20.39 -1.13
C GLY A 293 -0.01 19.19 -0.34
N ARG A 294 -0.88 18.45 0.33
CA ARG A 294 -0.49 17.21 1.01
C ARG A 294 -0.20 16.09 0.01
N ARG A 295 0.87 15.34 0.25
CA ARG A 295 1.15 14.08 -0.44
C ARG A 295 0.57 12.92 0.37
N ILE A 296 -0.36 12.20 -0.20
CA ILE A 296 -1.04 11.07 0.43
C ILE A 296 -0.57 9.78 -0.22
N MET A 297 -0.31 8.76 0.59
CA MET A 297 0.05 7.42 0.18
C MET A 297 -0.99 6.41 0.65
N ILE A 298 -1.28 5.42 -0.19
CA ILE A 298 -2.05 4.22 0.15
C ILE A 298 -1.33 3.00 -0.42
N ALA A 299 -1.44 1.84 0.24
CA ALA A 299 -0.79 0.61 -0.20
C ALA A 299 -1.71 -0.60 -0.07
N TRP A 300 -1.41 -1.67 -0.73
CA TRP A 300 -2.03 -2.97 -0.47
C TRP A 300 -1.59 -3.49 0.89
N MET A 301 -2.55 -3.72 1.79
CA MET A 301 -2.30 -4.31 3.10
C MET A 301 -2.34 -5.82 2.97
N LYS A 302 -1.27 -6.33 2.47
CA LYS A 302 -0.85 -7.71 2.26
C LYS A 302 0.48 -7.65 1.50
N SER A 303 1.11 -8.75 1.32
CA SER A 303 2.12 -8.99 0.28
C SER A 303 1.84 -10.32 -0.39
N TRP A 304 2.54 -10.64 -1.44
CA TRP A 304 2.43 -11.96 -2.10
C TRP A 304 2.81 -13.11 -1.15
N ASP A 305 3.58 -12.81 -0.11
CA ASP A 305 4.11 -13.76 0.87
C ASP A 305 3.11 -14.10 2.00
N ALA A 306 1.95 -13.46 2.08
CA ALA A 306 1.04 -13.61 3.20
C ALA A 306 -0.45 -13.61 2.80
N CYS A 307 -1.25 -14.46 3.46
CA CYS A 307 -2.70 -14.46 3.39
C CYS A 307 -3.28 -14.77 4.77
N VAL A 308 -3.83 -13.77 5.44
CA VAL A 308 -4.42 -13.90 6.78
C VAL A 308 -5.95 -13.84 6.81
N ILE A 309 -6.61 -13.64 5.65
CA ILE A 309 -8.08 -13.62 5.56
C ILE A 309 -8.61 -15.04 5.57
N PRO A 310 -9.57 -15.40 6.47
CA PRO A 310 -10.12 -16.74 6.56
C PRO A 310 -10.75 -17.23 5.27
N ASN A 311 -10.65 -18.54 5.00
CA ASN A 311 -11.27 -19.14 3.82
C ASN A 311 -12.80 -19.07 3.82
N SER A 312 -13.43 -18.84 4.97
CA SER A 312 -14.88 -18.62 5.07
C SER A 312 -15.35 -17.28 4.50
N GLN A 313 -14.45 -16.29 4.31
CA GLN A 313 -14.79 -15.01 3.73
C GLN A 313 -14.89 -15.10 2.20
N VAL A 314 -15.83 -14.35 1.61
CA VAL A 314 -16.03 -14.28 0.14
C VAL A 314 -15.15 -13.24 -0.54
N TRP A 315 -14.30 -12.58 0.22
CA TRP A 315 -13.42 -11.51 -0.23
C TRP A 315 -12.00 -11.67 0.30
N GLN A 316 -11.03 -11.09 -0.36
CA GLN A 316 -9.63 -11.08 0.05
C GLN A 316 -8.90 -9.83 -0.45
N GLY A 317 -8.06 -9.29 0.40
CA GLY A 317 -7.27 -8.07 0.16
C GLY A 317 -7.96 -6.81 0.70
N MET A 318 -7.15 -5.92 1.22
CA MET A 318 -7.56 -4.60 1.70
C MET A 318 -6.43 -3.61 1.50
N MET A 319 -6.73 -2.32 1.57
CA MET A 319 -5.73 -1.25 1.52
C MET A 319 -5.35 -0.82 2.93
N THR A 320 -4.19 -0.17 3.07
CA THR A 320 -3.83 0.55 4.30
C THR A 320 -4.74 1.75 4.52
N LEU A 321 -4.73 2.31 5.72
CA LEU A 321 -5.22 3.67 5.90
C LEU A 321 -4.38 4.62 5.03
N PRO A 322 -4.99 5.61 4.35
CA PRO A 322 -4.22 6.65 3.70
C PRO A 322 -3.32 7.39 4.69
N ARG A 323 -2.09 7.69 4.28
CA ARG A 323 -1.05 8.30 5.11
C ARG A 323 -0.55 9.59 4.50
N GLU A 324 -0.40 10.64 5.32
CA GLU A 324 0.27 11.86 4.93
C GLU A 324 1.78 11.64 4.98
N LEU A 325 2.48 12.08 3.93
CA LEU A 325 3.94 11.98 3.82
C LEU A 325 4.59 13.34 4.06
N GLU A 326 5.65 13.34 4.84
CA GLU A 326 6.50 14.52 5.08
C GLU A 326 7.98 14.14 4.96
N LEU A 327 8.78 15.01 4.36
CA LEU A 327 10.23 14.90 4.38
C LEU A 327 10.77 15.59 5.63
N LYS A 328 11.31 14.82 6.56
CA LYS A 328 11.88 15.31 7.79
C LYS A 328 13.15 14.55 8.13
N ASP A 329 14.20 15.27 8.54
CA ASP A 329 15.50 14.70 8.94
C ASP A 329 16.10 13.72 7.90
N GLY A 330 15.90 14.01 6.59
CA GLY A 330 16.39 13.17 5.49
C GLY A 330 15.66 11.82 5.36
N LYS A 331 14.44 11.71 5.88
CA LYS A 331 13.59 10.51 5.80
C LYS A 331 12.15 10.88 5.45
N ILE A 332 11.41 9.91 4.96
CA ILE A 332 9.95 10.02 4.83
C ILE A 332 9.31 9.67 6.18
N TRP A 333 8.64 10.64 6.77
CA TRP A 333 7.76 10.44 7.91
C TRP A 333 6.34 10.21 7.42
N GLN A 334 5.58 9.37 8.12
CA GLN A 334 4.23 8.97 7.71
C GLN A 334 3.28 9.11 8.91
N THR A 335 2.18 9.80 8.71
CA THR A 335 1.12 9.89 9.73
C THR A 335 -0.22 9.44 9.14
N PRO A 336 -1.14 8.91 9.95
CA PRO A 336 -2.51 8.71 9.50
C PRO A 336 -3.07 10.03 8.97
N VAL A 337 -3.89 9.97 7.91
CA VAL A 337 -4.59 11.18 7.45
C VAL A 337 -5.38 11.82 8.59
N ARG A 338 -5.22 13.14 8.73
CA ARG A 338 -5.80 13.90 9.84
C ARG A 338 -7.32 13.83 9.92
N GLU A 339 -7.99 13.51 8.83
CA GLU A 339 -9.43 13.35 8.74
C GLU A 339 -9.96 12.26 9.68
N ILE A 340 -9.16 11.29 10.10
CA ILE A 340 -9.55 10.23 11.03
C ILE A 340 -10.03 10.80 12.38
N GLU A 341 -9.50 11.95 12.79
CA GLU A 341 -9.85 12.59 14.05
C GLU A 341 -11.32 13.03 14.12
N LYS A 342 -11.96 13.29 12.97
CA LYS A 342 -13.40 13.61 12.91
C LYS A 342 -14.28 12.43 13.37
N TYR A 343 -13.74 11.23 13.31
CA TYR A 343 -14.42 9.97 13.67
C TYR A 343 -14.14 9.51 15.10
N HIS A 344 -13.31 10.26 15.85
CA HIS A 344 -12.98 9.98 17.24
C HIS A 344 -14.21 10.13 18.14
N LYS A 345 -14.50 9.11 18.93
CA LYS A 345 -15.57 9.06 19.96
C LYS A 345 -15.04 8.40 21.23
N ASN A 346 -15.76 8.64 22.33
CA ASN A 346 -15.52 7.97 23.60
C ASN A 346 -14.04 8.01 24.04
N PRO A 347 -13.46 9.19 24.26
CA PRO A 347 -12.08 9.32 24.72
C PRO A 347 -11.89 8.65 26.06
N CYS A 348 -10.74 7.96 26.19
CA CYS A 348 -10.28 7.42 27.48
C CYS A 348 -8.79 7.77 27.63
N ARG A 349 -8.44 8.40 28.72
CA ARG A 349 -7.08 8.90 28.95
C ARG A 349 -6.56 8.49 30.32
N TYR A 350 -5.30 8.14 30.36
CA TYR A 350 -4.53 7.93 31.57
C TYR A 350 -3.25 8.75 31.49
N ASP A 351 -3.06 9.62 32.48
CA ASP A 351 -1.80 10.33 32.68
C ASP A 351 -1.03 9.62 33.78
N HIS A 352 0.26 9.31 33.54
CA HIS A 352 1.17 8.68 34.50
C HIS A 352 0.63 7.33 35.05
N ALA A 353 0.13 6.48 34.17
CA ALA A 353 -0.39 5.16 34.55
C ALA A 353 0.76 4.21 34.89
N GLU A 354 0.68 3.59 36.06
CA GLU A 354 1.66 2.60 36.52
C GLU A 354 1.44 1.26 35.80
N ILE A 355 2.50 0.75 35.16
CA ILE A 355 2.55 -0.58 34.58
C ILE A 355 3.64 -1.39 35.28
N ASN A 356 3.24 -2.54 35.82
CA ASN A 356 4.15 -3.47 36.50
C ASN A 356 3.68 -4.91 36.26
N GLN A 357 4.50 -5.71 35.56
CA GLN A 357 4.07 -7.00 35.01
C GLN A 357 2.85 -6.81 34.05
N GLU A 358 2.07 -7.88 33.84
CA GLU A 358 0.89 -7.78 32.96
C GLU A 358 -0.23 -6.99 33.64
N THR A 359 -0.64 -5.90 32.98
CA THR A 359 -1.59 -4.90 33.48
C THR A 359 -2.64 -4.59 32.42
N THR A 360 -3.89 -4.34 32.84
CA THR A 360 -4.93 -3.77 31.99
C THR A 360 -5.40 -2.42 32.54
N LEU A 361 -5.75 -1.50 31.65
CA LEU A 361 -6.32 -0.20 32.02
C LEU A 361 -7.82 -0.18 31.66
N CYS A 362 -8.65 0.19 32.61
CA CYS A 362 -10.11 0.19 32.43
C CYS A 362 -10.50 1.10 31.25
N GLY A 363 -11.31 0.62 30.31
CA GLY A 363 -11.72 1.39 29.12
C GLY A 363 -10.67 1.46 27.99
N ILE A 364 -9.46 0.94 28.18
CA ILE A 364 -8.47 0.79 27.11
C ILE A 364 -8.64 -0.60 26.48
N GLU A 365 -9.60 -0.70 25.59
CA GLU A 365 -9.96 -1.90 24.82
C GLU A 365 -10.71 -1.52 23.55
N GLY A 366 -10.87 -2.44 22.59
CA GLY A 366 -11.64 -2.25 21.37
C GLY A 366 -10.95 -2.78 20.12
N ARG A 367 -11.68 -2.77 19.00
CA ARG A 367 -11.23 -3.27 17.70
C ARG A 367 -11.18 -2.20 16.61
N THR A 368 -11.86 -1.08 16.80
CA THR A 368 -11.86 0.08 15.89
C THR A 368 -11.49 1.30 16.71
N ILE A 369 -10.19 1.50 16.90
CA ILE A 369 -9.65 2.50 17.83
C ILE A 369 -8.41 3.19 17.26
N ASP A 370 -8.19 4.40 17.75
CA ASP A 370 -6.93 5.14 17.69
C ASP A 370 -6.37 5.19 19.11
N LEU A 371 -5.21 4.56 19.31
CA LEU A 371 -4.58 4.40 20.61
C LEU A 371 -3.16 4.96 20.57
N THR A 372 -2.90 5.95 21.40
CA THR A 372 -1.56 6.51 21.58
C THR A 372 -1.01 6.14 22.95
N VAL A 373 0.23 5.68 22.98
CA VAL A 373 1.00 5.35 24.21
C VAL A 373 2.32 6.10 24.17
N LEU A 374 2.58 6.86 25.25
CA LEU A 374 3.85 7.55 25.48
C LEU A 374 4.58 6.86 26.64
N LEU A 375 5.80 6.42 26.39
CA LEU A 375 6.68 5.87 27.42
C LEU A 375 7.36 7.02 28.16
N GLU A 376 7.30 7.01 29.48
CA GLU A 376 8.08 7.93 30.30
C GLU A 376 9.54 7.46 30.45
N GLU A 377 10.41 8.32 30.98
CA GLU A 377 11.84 8.01 31.14
C GLU A 377 12.08 7.13 32.37
N ASP A 378 11.57 5.90 32.34
CA ASP A 378 11.75 4.90 33.39
C ASP A 378 12.82 3.86 33.00
N GLU A 379 13.36 3.16 34.00
CA GLU A 379 14.28 2.05 33.80
C GLU A 379 13.52 0.74 33.61
N PHE A 380 13.61 0.15 32.42
CA PHE A 380 13.11 -1.19 32.09
C PHE A 380 13.97 -1.84 31.01
N GLN A 381 13.87 -3.15 30.85
CA GLN A 381 14.48 -3.89 29.76
C GLN A 381 13.46 -4.19 28.64
N THR A 382 12.24 -4.53 29.04
CA THR A 382 11.19 -4.97 28.12
C THR A 382 9.87 -4.25 28.43
N PHE A 383 9.29 -3.66 27.42
CA PHE A 383 7.91 -3.18 27.41
C PHE A 383 7.15 -3.89 26.29
N SER A 384 5.97 -4.40 26.58
CA SER A 384 5.15 -5.11 25.60
C SER A 384 3.69 -4.70 25.66
N MET A 385 3.04 -4.72 24.50
CA MET A 385 1.59 -4.58 24.37
C MET A 385 1.03 -5.75 23.60
N LYS A 386 -0.11 -6.29 24.05
CA LYS A 386 -0.91 -7.26 23.32
C LYS A 386 -2.22 -6.62 22.94
N LEU A 387 -2.53 -6.63 21.64
CA LEU A 387 -3.73 -6.01 21.07
C LEU A 387 -4.60 -7.07 20.40
N ALA A 388 -5.87 -6.73 20.17
CA ALA A 388 -6.86 -7.65 19.64
C ALA A 388 -6.83 -8.99 20.38
N ALA A 389 -6.82 -8.94 21.72
CA ALA A 389 -6.49 -10.06 22.57
C ALA A 389 -7.69 -10.60 23.37
N ASN A 390 -7.64 -11.87 23.66
CA ASN A 390 -8.46 -12.59 24.63
C ASN A 390 -7.64 -13.77 25.22
N LYS A 391 -8.29 -14.84 25.67
CA LYS A 391 -7.59 -16.02 26.22
C LYS A 391 -6.87 -16.88 25.17
N GLU A 392 -7.24 -16.76 23.89
CA GLU A 392 -6.79 -17.63 22.79
C GLU A 392 -6.01 -16.86 21.73
N TYR A 393 -6.30 -15.59 21.57
CA TYR A 393 -5.79 -14.74 20.49
C TYR A 393 -5.07 -13.53 21.03
N GLU A 394 -3.99 -13.13 20.34
CA GLU A 394 -3.27 -11.88 20.57
C GLU A 394 -2.36 -11.53 19.39
N THR A 395 -2.04 -10.25 19.26
CA THR A 395 -0.91 -9.75 18.48
C THR A 395 -0.07 -8.90 19.40
N SER A 396 1.20 -9.24 19.56
CA SER A 396 2.10 -8.56 20.50
C SER A 396 3.11 -7.66 19.82
N PHE A 397 3.45 -6.57 20.49
CA PHE A 397 4.45 -5.58 20.13
C PHE A 397 5.38 -5.41 21.31
N THR A 398 6.60 -5.94 21.21
CA THR A 398 7.55 -6.00 22.33
C THR A 398 8.80 -5.18 22.03
N TYR A 399 9.03 -4.14 22.83
CA TYR A 399 10.22 -3.31 22.75
C TYR A 399 11.29 -3.79 23.72
N HIS A 400 12.45 -4.13 23.17
CA HIS A 400 13.67 -4.50 23.89
C HIS A 400 14.59 -3.28 23.94
N LYS A 401 14.62 -2.59 25.09
CA LYS A 401 15.28 -1.28 25.25
C LYS A 401 16.79 -1.36 25.03
N ALA A 402 17.45 -2.36 25.61
CA ALA A 402 18.91 -2.54 25.49
C ALA A 402 19.35 -2.76 24.01
N GLU A 403 18.52 -3.41 23.23
CA GLU A 403 18.77 -3.68 21.82
C GLU A 403 18.24 -2.59 20.90
N ASN A 404 17.46 -1.66 21.44
CA ASN A 404 16.67 -0.66 20.70
C ASN A 404 15.86 -1.32 19.56
N MET A 405 15.16 -2.40 19.86
CA MET A 405 14.47 -3.25 18.89
C MET A 405 13.01 -3.46 19.26
N LEU A 406 12.14 -3.34 18.28
CA LEU A 406 10.74 -3.75 18.38
C LEU A 406 10.54 -5.10 17.68
N GLU A 407 9.90 -6.03 18.38
CA GLU A 407 9.42 -7.30 17.84
C GLU A 407 7.90 -7.25 17.70
N ILE A 408 7.37 -7.63 16.55
CA ILE A 408 5.94 -7.79 16.26
C ILE A 408 5.70 -9.28 16.08
N ASP A 409 4.82 -9.85 16.90
CA ASP A 409 4.43 -11.26 16.84
C ASP A 409 2.91 -11.39 16.71
N ARG A 410 2.45 -11.97 15.61
CA ARG A 410 1.05 -12.30 15.33
C ARG A 410 0.79 -13.80 15.27
N THR A 411 1.62 -14.63 15.90
CA THR A 411 1.46 -16.09 15.90
C THR A 411 0.07 -16.52 16.35
N TYR A 412 -0.56 -15.77 17.24
CA TYR A 412 -1.90 -16.03 17.73
C TYR A 412 -2.97 -15.08 17.21
N CYS A 413 -2.77 -14.48 16.02
CA CYS A 413 -3.73 -13.54 15.42
C CYS A 413 -4.88 -14.22 14.64
N GLY A 414 -5.06 -15.50 14.71
CA GLY A 414 -6.08 -16.28 13.99
C GLY A 414 -5.48 -17.16 12.90
N VAL A 415 -5.66 -16.88 11.62
CA VAL A 415 -5.12 -17.68 10.50
C VAL A 415 -3.65 -17.35 10.27
N THR A 416 -2.77 -18.31 10.58
CA THR A 416 -1.30 -18.14 10.52
C THR A 416 -0.59 -19.22 9.72
N LYS A 417 -1.34 -20.05 8.99
CA LYS A 417 -0.75 -21.11 8.16
C LYS A 417 -0.04 -20.50 6.95
N ASP A 418 1.22 -20.90 6.75
CA ASP A 418 2.05 -20.52 5.61
C ASP A 418 2.26 -18.99 5.48
N VAL A 419 2.33 -18.28 6.60
CA VAL A 419 2.55 -16.84 6.65
C VAL A 419 3.67 -16.47 7.64
N VAL A 420 4.29 -15.31 7.40
CA VAL A 420 5.24 -14.74 8.36
C VAL A 420 4.47 -14.24 9.59
N CYS A 421 4.85 -14.71 10.77
CA CYS A 421 4.20 -14.34 12.03
C CYS A 421 5.03 -13.41 12.89
N VAL A 422 6.35 -13.41 12.76
CA VAL A 422 7.25 -12.59 13.58
C VAL A 422 8.09 -11.66 12.71
N ARG A 423 8.16 -10.38 13.09
CA ARG A 423 8.99 -9.37 12.47
C ARG A 423 9.74 -8.57 13.53
N LYS A 424 11.00 -8.24 13.23
CA LYS A 424 11.82 -7.37 14.09
C LYS A 424 12.29 -6.16 13.31
N LEU A 425 12.30 -5.01 13.95
CA LEU A 425 12.85 -3.78 13.39
C LEU A 425 13.67 -3.04 14.45
N LYS A 426 14.73 -2.38 14.01
CA LYS A 426 15.50 -1.44 14.82
C LYS A 426 14.76 -0.11 14.89
N ILE A 427 14.63 0.43 16.09
CA ILE A 427 14.15 1.81 16.25
C ILE A 427 15.24 2.75 15.74
N SER A 428 14.90 3.59 14.78
CA SER A 428 15.85 4.49 14.14
C SER A 428 16.23 5.68 15.02
N ASN A 429 15.33 6.11 15.90
CA ASN A 429 15.59 7.17 16.86
C ASN A 429 16.70 6.75 17.86
N PRO A 430 17.81 7.51 17.97
CA PRO A 430 18.91 7.19 18.89
C PRO A 430 18.50 7.25 20.38
N GLU A 431 17.46 8.03 20.70
CA GLU A 431 16.90 8.09 22.06
C GLU A 431 15.93 6.95 22.36
N GLY A 432 15.71 6.05 21.41
CA GLY A 432 14.85 4.89 21.54
C GLY A 432 13.37 5.16 21.22
N LEU A 433 12.56 4.23 21.60
CA LEU A 433 11.11 4.29 21.43
C LEU A 433 10.49 5.16 22.53
N LYS A 434 9.82 6.24 22.15
CA LYS A 434 9.12 7.18 23.03
C LYS A 434 7.61 7.12 22.86
N LYS A 435 7.14 6.91 21.63
CA LYS A 435 5.72 6.98 21.30
C LYS A 435 5.32 5.86 20.34
N MET A 436 4.16 5.27 20.63
CA MET A 436 3.47 4.32 19.77
C MET A 436 2.05 4.81 19.53
N ARG A 437 1.64 4.99 18.27
CA ARG A 437 0.24 5.23 17.89
C ARG A 437 -0.24 4.05 17.07
N PHE A 438 -1.28 3.41 17.54
CA PHE A 438 -1.91 2.26 16.89
C PHE A 438 -3.26 2.66 16.32
N ILE A 439 -3.45 2.40 15.04
CA ILE A 439 -4.75 2.46 14.39
C ILE A 439 -5.22 1.01 14.19
N LEU A 440 -6.26 0.62 14.92
CA LEU A 440 -6.87 -0.70 14.79
C LEU A 440 -8.15 -0.61 13.99
N ASP A 441 -8.30 -1.52 13.04
CA ASP A 441 -9.58 -1.87 12.44
C ASP A 441 -9.83 -3.38 12.65
N ARG A 442 -10.95 -3.86 12.21
CA ARG A 442 -11.40 -5.24 12.46
C ARG A 442 -10.39 -6.30 12.06
N GLN A 443 -9.63 -6.09 10.99
CA GLN A 443 -8.65 -7.02 10.43
C GLN A 443 -7.23 -6.45 10.34
N SER A 444 -6.93 -5.34 11.00
CA SER A 444 -5.61 -4.71 10.86
C SER A 444 -5.16 -3.97 12.11
N ILE A 445 -3.84 -3.84 12.23
CA ILE A 445 -3.15 -2.97 13.18
C ILE A 445 -2.07 -2.22 12.41
N GLU A 446 -2.17 -0.89 12.34
CA GLU A 446 -1.12 -0.03 11.81
C GLU A 446 -0.46 0.72 12.97
N LEU A 447 0.85 0.54 13.12
CA LEU A 447 1.65 1.13 14.20
C LEU A 447 2.55 2.22 13.65
N PHE A 448 2.41 3.43 14.17
CA PHE A 448 3.23 4.59 13.89
C PHE A 448 4.15 4.86 15.10
N LEU A 449 5.45 4.79 14.88
CA LEU A 449 6.48 4.93 15.91
C LEU A 449 7.06 6.34 15.90
N ASN A 450 7.26 6.93 17.08
CA ASN A 450 7.90 8.24 17.26
C ASN A 450 7.35 9.30 16.28
N ASP A 451 6.02 9.49 16.27
CA ASP A 451 5.30 10.41 15.38
C ASP A 451 5.36 10.07 13.88
N GLY A 452 5.63 8.82 13.54
CA GLY A 452 5.64 8.34 12.15
C GLY A 452 7.02 8.29 11.49
N GLU A 453 8.10 8.36 12.27
CA GLU A 453 9.46 8.13 11.77
C GLU A 453 9.62 6.72 11.17
N GLN A 454 8.93 5.73 11.74
CA GLN A 454 8.82 4.38 11.22
C GLN A 454 7.37 3.89 11.36
N VAL A 455 6.94 3.07 10.44
CA VAL A 455 5.57 2.52 10.43
C VAL A 455 5.62 1.01 10.22
N ALA A 456 4.71 0.28 10.86
CA ALA A 456 4.59 -1.17 10.70
C ALA A 456 3.14 -1.59 10.53
N THR A 457 2.83 -2.23 9.41
CA THR A 457 1.49 -2.68 9.04
C THR A 457 1.34 -4.18 9.27
N THR A 458 0.27 -4.57 9.95
CA THR A 458 -0.01 -5.97 10.29
C THR A 458 -1.49 -6.29 10.08
N ALA A 459 -1.79 -7.18 9.16
CA ALA A 459 -3.11 -7.77 9.02
C ALA A 459 -3.32 -8.86 10.09
N ILE A 460 -4.53 -8.91 10.63
CA ILE A 460 -4.93 -9.87 11.67
C ILE A 460 -6.26 -10.51 11.33
N CYS A 461 -6.56 -11.63 11.94
CA CYS A 461 -7.77 -12.41 11.69
C CYS A 461 -8.42 -12.89 12.99
N THR A 462 -8.18 -12.20 14.07
CA THR A 462 -8.78 -12.52 15.38
C THR A 462 -10.29 -12.27 15.36
N PRO A 463 -11.10 -13.09 16.07
CA PRO A 463 -12.51 -12.80 16.28
C PRO A 463 -12.72 -11.42 16.90
N LEU A 464 -13.84 -10.75 16.56
CA LEU A 464 -14.11 -9.39 17.01
C LEU A 464 -14.30 -9.26 18.53
N GLU A 465 -14.58 -10.36 19.21
CA GLU A 465 -14.67 -10.45 20.67
C GLU A 465 -13.32 -10.35 21.37
N ALA A 466 -12.21 -10.55 20.64
CA ALA A 466 -10.86 -10.34 21.14
C ALA A 466 -10.53 -8.84 21.18
N GLN A 467 -11.05 -8.13 22.19
CA GLN A 467 -10.99 -6.66 22.30
C GLN A 467 -10.00 -6.17 23.35
N LYS A 468 -9.44 -7.07 24.16
CA LYS A 468 -8.56 -6.67 25.27
C LYS A 468 -7.22 -6.14 24.77
N ILE A 469 -6.67 -5.23 25.57
CA ILE A 469 -5.34 -4.69 25.42
C ILE A 469 -4.63 -4.91 26.75
N TYR A 470 -3.49 -5.60 26.70
CA TYR A 470 -2.63 -5.84 27.85
C TYR A 470 -1.33 -5.06 27.66
N PHE A 471 -0.85 -4.48 28.76
CA PHE A 471 0.44 -3.84 28.88
C PHE A 471 1.33 -4.71 29.78
N TYR A 472 2.60 -4.81 29.46
CA TYR A 472 3.57 -5.52 30.27
C TYR A 472 4.88 -4.74 30.38
N SER A 473 5.46 -4.74 31.55
CA SER A 473 6.84 -4.31 31.77
C SER A 473 7.52 -5.21 32.79
N ASP A 474 8.80 -5.51 32.57
CA ASP A 474 9.63 -6.29 33.49
C ASP A 474 9.97 -5.53 34.76
N LYS A 475 9.81 -4.21 34.79
CA LYS A 475 9.93 -3.34 35.94
C LYS A 475 8.74 -2.39 36.02
N LYS A 476 8.53 -1.78 37.18
CA LYS A 476 7.57 -0.71 37.34
C LYS A 476 7.93 0.50 36.47
N ILE A 477 7.03 0.91 35.59
CA ILE A 477 7.17 2.09 34.75
C ILE A 477 5.89 2.91 34.73
N HIS A 478 5.98 4.11 34.16
CA HIS A 478 4.82 4.98 33.93
C HIS A 478 4.66 5.27 32.44
N ILE A 479 3.40 5.30 32.02
CA ILE A 479 3.02 5.61 30.65
C ILE A 479 1.86 6.60 30.62
N ASN A 480 1.78 7.38 29.55
CA ASN A 480 0.57 8.13 29.23
C ASN A 480 -0.17 7.41 28.10
N VAL A 481 -1.47 7.25 28.27
CA VAL A 481 -2.31 6.52 27.29
C VAL A 481 -3.49 7.38 26.90
N GLU A 482 -3.72 7.52 25.60
CA GLU A 482 -4.91 8.16 25.05
C GLU A 482 -5.55 7.25 24.00
N LYS A 483 -6.85 7.00 24.15
CA LYS A 483 -7.61 6.14 23.23
C LYS A 483 -8.90 6.83 22.79
N TYR A 484 -9.19 6.73 21.52
CA TYR A 484 -10.48 7.06 20.92
C TYR A 484 -11.09 5.83 20.24
N GLY A 485 -12.39 5.65 20.33
CA GLY A 485 -13.11 4.78 19.43
C GLY A 485 -13.26 5.44 18.06
N ILE A 486 -13.16 4.70 16.98
CA ILE A 486 -13.43 5.17 15.62
C ILE A 486 -14.82 4.67 15.21
N VAL A 487 -15.71 5.59 14.85
CA VAL A 487 -17.10 5.28 14.49
C VAL A 487 -17.45 6.00 13.20
N LYS A 488 -17.90 5.28 12.17
CA LYS A 488 -18.46 5.91 10.96
C LYS A 488 -19.70 6.72 11.32
N LEU A 489 -19.80 7.91 10.76
CA LEU A 489 -20.91 8.84 10.94
C LEU A 489 -22.10 8.45 10.05
#